data_81431feb18175dc647123acba00384e4
#
_entry.id   81431feb18175dc647123acba00384e4
#
_cell.length_a   1.000
_cell.length_b   1.000
_cell.length_c   1.000
_cell.angle_alpha   90.00
_cell.angle_beta   90.00
_cell.angle_gamma   90.00
#
_symmetry.space_group_name_H-M   'P 1'
#
loop_
_entity.id
_entity.type
_entity.pdbx_description
1 polymer ?
#
loop_
_entity_poly.entity_id
_entity_poly.type
_entity_poly.pdbx_seq_one_letter_code
_entity_poly.pdbx_strand_id
1 'polypeptide(L)'
;MARFVILQADMARPRQFVAAPLPAWARRIRALREKLGLNQFDFGKHLKCSSMVISRWERGLQKPPADCLISMGKMAGPPAGWYFWKLAGISPDDAKRMLNES
;
A
#
# COMPACT_ATOMS: atom_id res chain seq x y z
N MET A 1 -14.87 5.48 -38.65
CA MET A 1 -14.52 5.94 -38.29
C MET A 1 -13.95 6.00 -37.54
N ALA A 2 -14.03 5.76 -37.54
CA ALA A 2 -13.58 6.17 -36.90
C ALA A 2 -13.22 6.21 -36.18
N ARG A 3 -13.46 6.05 -36.26
CA ARG A 3 -13.13 6.39 -35.68
C ARG A 3 -12.83 6.55 -34.78
N PHE A 4 -13.08 6.27 -34.80
CA PHE A 4 -12.76 6.73 -33.92
C PHE A 4 -12.56 6.56 -33.03
N VAL A 5 -12.96 6.26 -33.50
CA VAL A 5 -12.76 6.54 -32.71
C VAL A 5 -12.33 6.19 -31.79
N ILE A 6 -12.64 5.89 -32.11
CA ILE A 6 -12.25 6.07 -31.44
C ILE A 6 -11.80 5.96 -30.61
N LEU A 7 -12.15 5.84 -30.99
CA LEU A 7 -11.71 6.24 -30.40
C LEU A 7 -11.44 6.27 -29.56
N GLN A 8 -11.82 6.16 -29.77
CA GLN A 8 -11.56 6.60 -29.19
C GLN A 8 -11.29 6.51 -28.13
N ALA A 9 -11.73 6.19 -28.58
CA ALA A 9 -11.43 6.44 -27.85
C ALA A 9 -11.02 6.19 -27.04
N ASP A 10 -11.22 5.94 -27.48
CA ASP A 10 -10.67 6.09 -26.95
C ASP A 10 -10.23 6.15 -26.26
N MET A 11 -10.54 6.05 -26.66
CA MET A 11 -10.05 6.44 -26.24
C MET A 11 -9.70 6.49 -25.32
N ALA A 12 -10.02 6.23 -25.47
CA ALA A 12 -9.60 6.48 -24.80
C ALA A 12 -9.17 6.21 -23.95
N ARG A 13 -9.18 6.01 -24.11
CA ARG A 13 -8.58 5.82 -23.58
C ARG A 13 -8.10 5.62 -22.58
N PRO A 14 -8.24 5.46 -22.60
CA PRO A 14 -7.60 5.27 -21.83
C PRO A 14 -7.08 4.69 -21.35
N ARG A 15 -6.91 4.53 -21.76
CA ARG A 15 -6.21 4.11 -21.64
C ARG A 15 -5.59 3.56 -21.39
N GLN A 16 -5.73 3.32 -21.72
CA GLN A 16 -4.99 2.89 -21.65
C GLN A 16 -4.16 2.79 -21.38
N PHE A 17 -4.40 3.41 -22.40
CA PHE A 17 -3.32 3.36 -21.78
C PHE A 17 -3.09 2.42 -20.83
N VAL A 18 -2.40 1.70 -20.92
CA VAL A 18 -2.53 0.74 -19.90
C VAL A 18 -1.46 0.93 -18.88
N ALA A 19 -1.88 1.35 -17.70
CA ALA A 19 -0.97 1.50 -16.60
C ALA A 19 -0.44 0.12 -16.21
N ALA A 20 0.81 0.06 -15.77
CA ALA A 20 1.35 -1.14 -15.18
C ALA A 20 0.52 -1.54 -13.96
N PRO A 21 0.41 -2.85 -13.66
CA PRO A 21 -0.30 -3.27 -12.45
C PRO A 21 0.34 -2.66 -11.20
N LEU A 22 -0.48 -2.39 -10.19
CA LEU A 22 0.03 -1.89 -8.93
C LEU A 22 0.96 -2.93 -8.29
N PRO A 23 2.06 -2.49 -7.66
CA PRO A 23 2.89 -3.42 -6.92
C PRO A 23 2.11 -4.06 -5.78
N ALA A 24 2.52 -5.27 -5.43
CA ALA A 24 1.82 -6.02 -4.37
C ALA A 24 1.78 -5.23 -3.07
N TRP A 25 2.85 -4.53 -2.73
CA TRP A 25 2.89 -3.77 -1.47
C TRP A 25 1.84 -2.66 -1.45
N ALA A 26 1.55 -2.04 -2.58
CA ALA A 26 0.53 -1.00 -2.64
C ALA A 26 -0.86 -1.58 -2.38
N ARG A 27 -1.16 -2.72 -3.00
CA ARG A 27 -2.44 -3.38 -2.77
C ARG A 27 -2.59 -3.86 -1.35
N ARG A 28 -1.50 -4.38 -0.76
CA ARG A 28 -1.52 -4.88 0.62
C ARG A 28 -1.72 -3.76 1.64
N ILE A 29 -1.16 -2.59 1.38
CA ILE A 29 -1.36 -1.44 2.26
C ILE A 29 -2.82 -1.03 2.26
N ARG A 30 -3.41 -0.92 1.08
CA ARG A 30 -4.82 -0.55 0.98
C ARG A 30 -5.72 -1.59 1.64
N ALA A 31 -5.43 -2.87 1.43
CA ALA A 31 -6.21 -3.94 2.03
C ALA A 31 -6.14 -3.90 3.56
N LEU A 32 -4.97 -3.63 4.11
CA LEU A 32 -4.82 -3.48 5.56
C LEU A 32 -5.67 -2.32 6.07
N ARG A 33 -5.57 -1.17 5.41
CA ARG A 33 -6.33 0.01 5.82
C ARG A 33 -7.83 -0.27 5.80
N GLU A 34 -8.31 -0.89 4.73
CA GLU A 34 -9.74 -1.20 4.59
C GLU A 34 -10.19 -2.22 5.63
N LYS A 35 -9.37 -3.21 5.92
CA LYS A 35 -9.67 -4.20 6.94
C LYS A 35 -9.80 -3.57 8.33
N LEU A 36 -8.99 -2.55 8.60
CA LEU A 36 -9.06 -1.82 9.86
C LEU A 36 -10.22 -0.83 9.91
N GLY A 37 -10.93 -0.63 8.81
CA GLY A 37 -12.04 0.30 8.75
C GLY A 37 -11.63 1.76 8.77
N LEU A 38 -10.41 2.07 8.36
CA LEU A 38 -9.87 3.43 8.43
C LEU A 38 -9.88 4.09 7.06
N ASN A 39 -10.14 5.40 7.02
CA ASN A 39 -9.88 6.17 5.81
C ASN A 39 -8.39 6.54 5.76
N GLN A 40 -7.98 7.17 4.65
CA GLN A 40 -6.56 7.50 4.47
C GLN A 40 -6.06 8.48 5.53
N PHE A 41 -6.90 9.42 5.93
CA PHE A 41 -6.52 10.40 6.94
C PHE A 41 -6.26 9.74 8.30
N ASP A 42 -7.19 8.91 8.76
CA ASP A 42 -7.05 8.24 10.06
C ASP A 42 -5.91 7.23 10.05
N PHE A 43 -5.75 6.51 8.95
CA PHE A 43 -4.63 5.58 8.80
C PHE A 43 -3.31 6.34 8.87
N GLY A 44 -3.23 7.49 8.22
CA GLY A 44 -2.05 8.34 8.27
C GLY A 44 -1.73 8.80 9.68
N LYS A 45 -2.76 9.12 10.48
CA LYS A 45 -2.52 9.53 11.86
C LYS A 45 -1.83 8.43 12.66
N HIS A 46 -2.21 7.17 12.45
CA HIS A 46 -1.53 6.05 13.12
C HIS A 46 -0.08 5.91 12.68
N LEU A 47 0.23 6.30 11.46
CA LEU A 47 1.56 6.16 10.90
C LEU A 47 2.34 7.48 10.90
N LYS A 48 1.74 8.53 11.46
CA LYS A 48 2.33 9.87 11.57
C LYS A 48 2.68 10.45 10.20
N CYS A 49 1.75 10.30 9.25
CA CYS A 49 1.93 10.87 7.92
C CYS A 49 0.58 11.37 7.39
N SER A 50 0.64 12.14 6.31
CA SER A 50 -0.56 12.75 5.74
C SER A 50 -1.34 11.76 4.89
N SER A 51 -2.63 12.06 4.67
CA SER A 51 -3.45 11.26 3.77
C SER A 51 -2.88 11.25 2.35
N MET A 52 -2.24 12.34 1.94
CA MET A 52 -1.61 12.42 0.62
C MET A 52 -0.50 11.39 0.48
N VAL A 53 0.30 11.22 1.53
CA VAL A 53 1.37 10.21 1.52
C VAL A 53 0.78 8.81 1.45
N ILE A 54 -0.27 8.54 2.25
CA ILE A 54 -0.96 7.24 2.17
C ILE A 54 -1.47 6.99 0.76
N SER A 55 -2.06 8.00 0.15
CA SER A 55 -2.56 7.88 -1.21
C SER A 55 -1.46 7.51 -2.20
N ARG A 56 -0.28 8.13 -2.06
CA ARG A 56 0.86 7.81 -2.92
C ARG A 56 1.30 6.36 -2.77
N TRP A 57 1.33 5.85 -1.54
CA TRP A 57 1.68 4.45 -1.30
C TRP A 57 0.66 3.53 -1.96
N GLU A 58 -0.63 3.82 -1.80
CA GLU A 58 -1.69 2.94 -2.34
C GLU A 58 -1.76 2.98 -3.86
N ARG A 59 -1.27 4.06 -4.47
CA ARG A 59 -1.18 4.16 -5.92
C ARG A 59 0.14 3.65 -6.48
N GLY A 60 1.02 3.15 -5.62
CA GLY A 60 2.29 2.59 -6.06
C GLY A 60 3.32 3.64 -6.49
N LEU A 61 3.11 4.91 -6.13
CA LEU A 61 3.98 6.00 -6.56
C LEU A 61 5.18 6.19 -5.66
N GLN A 62 5.10 5.72 -4.42
CA GLN A 62 6.16 5.90 -3.44
C GLN A 62 6.10 4.74 -2.47
N LYS A 63 7.23 4.13 -2.21
CA LYS A 63 7.31 3.03 -1.25
C LYS A 63 7.41 3.60 0.17
N PRO A 64 6.69 3.02 1.14
CA PRO A 64 6.79 3.52 2.52
C PRO A 64 8.17 3.30 3.10
N PRO A 65 8.59 4.18 4.02
CA PRO A 65 9.83 3.94 4.77
C PRO A 65 9.68 2.78 5.74
N ALA A 66 10.82 2.25 6.19
CA ALA A 66 10.86 1.04 7.00
C ALA A 66 10.05 1.17 8.29
N ASP A 67 10.11 2.32 8.97
CA ASP A 67 9.39 2.52 10.23
C ASP A 67 7.88 2.43 10.03
N CYS A 68 7.37 2.93 8.92
CA CYS A 68 5.94 2.81 8.62
C CYS A 68 5.55 1.37 8.30
N LEU A 69 6.42 0.65 7.58
CA LEU A 69 6.18 -0.77 7.30
C LEU A 69 6.17 -1.60 8.59
N ILE A 70 7.06 -1.28 9.51
CA ILE A 70 7.10 -1.95 10.81
C ILE A 70 5.79 -1.72 11.56
N SER A 71 5.32 -0.48 11.59
CA SER A 71 4.05 -0.14 12.23
C SER A 71 2.88 -0.86 11.58
N MET A 72 2.86 -0.93 10.24
CA MET A 72 1.81 -1.66 9.54
C MET A 72 1.81 -3.14 9.91
N GLY A 73 3.00 -3.73 10.05
CA GLY A 73 3.11 -5.11 10.46
C GLY A 73 2.53 -5.36 11.84
N LYS A 74 2.77 -4.43 12.78
CA LYS A 74 2.20 -4.52 14.12
C LYS A 74 0.68 -4.38 14.08
N MET A 75 0.16 -3.46 13.28
CA MET A 75 -1.28 -3.27 13.15
C MET A 75 -1.96 -4.48 12.56
N ALA A 76 -1.31 -5.14 11.59
CA ALA A 76 -1.87 -6.33 10.94
C ALA A 76 -1.78 -7.56 11.83
N GLY A 77 -0.71 -7.68 12.61
CA GLY A 77 -0.46 -8.85 13.43
C GLY A 77 -0.05 -10.06 12.60
N PRO A 78 0.63 -11.05 13.21
CA PRO A 78 0.98 -12.28 12.48
C PRO A 78 -0.27 -13.06 12.11
N PRO A 79 -0.29 -13.80 11.00
CA PRO A 79 0.84 -13.90 10.06
C PRO A 79 0.87 -12.77 9.02
N ALA A 80 -0.18 -12.01 8.88
CA ALA A 80 -0.30 -11.01 7.82
C ALA A 80 0.77 -9.92 7.93
N GLY A 81 1.11 -9.54 9.16
CA GLY A 81 2.09 -8.49 9.40
C GLY A 81 3.49 -8.85 8.94
N TRP A 82 3.79 -10.13 8.82
CA TRP A 82 5.12 -10.56 8.40
C TRP A 82 5.46 -10.08 6.99
N TYR A 83 4.46 -9.91 6.14
CA TYR A 83 4.68 -9.35 4.82
C TYR A 83 5.34 -7.97 4.91
N PHE A 84 4.81 -7.11 5.78
CA PHE A 84 5.30 -5.74 5.93
C PHE A 84 6.68 -5.71 6.57
N TRP A 85 6.91 -6.56 7.57
CA TRP A 85 8.22 -6.63 8.23
C TRP A 85 9.29 -7.15 7.27
N LYS A 86 8.97 -8.15 6.48
CA LYS A 86 9.89 -8.65 5.48
C LYS A 86 10.21 -7.59 4.43
N LEU A 87 9.19 -6.84 4.02
CA LEU A 87 9.38 -5.74 3.08
C LEU A 87 10.29 -4.66 3.65
N ALA A 88 10.27 -4.47 4.98
CA ALA A 88 11.13 -3.52 5.69
C ALA A 88 12.55 -4.08 5.93
N GLY A 89 12.80 -5.32 5.53
CA GLY A 89 14.11 -5.94 5.72
C GLY A 89 14.30 -6.62 7.08
N ILE A 90 13.20 -6.93 7.76
CA ILE A 90 13.27 -7.55 9.09
C ILE A 90 13.13 -9.06 8.95
N SER A 91 14.04 -9.81 9.59
CA SER A 91 13.99 -11.25 9.60
C SER A 91 12.87 -11.76 10.51
N PRO A 92 12.44 -13.04 10.34
CA PRO A 92 11.43 -13.59 11.25
C PRO A 92 11.82 -13.55 12.72
N ASP A 93 13.11 -13.77 13.02
CA ASP A 93 13.59 -13.72 14.41
C ASP A 93 13.50 -12.29 14.97
N ASP A 94 13.86 -11.31 14.18
CA ASP A 94 13.72 -9.91 14.60
C ASP A 94 12.25 -9.55 14.83
N ALA A 95 11.36 -10.04 13.96
CA ALA A 95 9.94 -9.79 14.11
C ALA A 95 9.40 -10.39 15.41
N LYS A 96 9.84 -11.60 15.75
CA LYS A 96 9.44 -12.24 17.00
C LYS A 96 9.88 -11.44 18.21
N ARG A 97 11.10 -10.93 18.19
CA ARG A 97 11.57 -10.08 19.29
C ARG A 97 10.74 -8.82 19.43
N MET A 98 10.41 -8.19 18.31
CA MET A 98 9.57 -6.99 18.33
C MET A 98 8.20 -7.26 18.94
N LEU A 99 7.59 -8.39 18.64
CA LEU A 99 6.31 -8.76 19.20
C LEU A 99 6.40 -9.00 20.71
N ASN A 100 7.48 -9.63 21.15
CA ASN A 100 7.66 -9.93 22.56
C ASN A 100 7.97 -8.69 23.37
N GLU A 101 8.56 -7.67 22.76
CA GLU A 101 8.93 -6.43 23.44
C GLU A 101 7.80 -5.41 23.49
N SER A 102 6.79 -5.60 22.67
CA SER A 102 5.66 -4.70 22.65
C SER A 102 4.50 -5.26 23.45
#